data_547e1bb35a2c496fbc443e24f3966f87
#
_entry.id   547e1bb35a2c496fbc443e24f3966f87
#
_cell.length_a   1.000
_cell.length_b   1.000
_cell.length_c   1.000
_cell.angle_alpha   90.00
_cell.angle_beta   90.00
_cell.angle_gamma   90.00
#
_symmetry.space_group_name_H-M   'P 1'
#
loop_
_entity.id
_entity.type
_entity.pdbx_description
1 polymer ?
#
loop_
_entity_poly.entity_id
_entity_poly.type
_entity_poly.pdbx_seq_one_letter_code
_entity_poly.pdbx_strand_id
1 'polypeptide(L)'
;MLQPMRTKFRKAHKGRIKGIATSGIGLAFGQFGLKALEPERVTARQIEAARRALTRHMKRAGRVWIRVYPDVPVSKKPLEVRMGSGKGAPELWVTRVKPGRILFEVDGVSVAVAREALELAAAKLPIKTRFIERIAE
;
A
#
# COMPACT_ATOMS: atom_id res chain seq x y z
N MET A 1 -12.25 3.78 -3.90
CA MET A 1 -11.01 3.48 -3.17
C MET A 1 -11.25 2.38 -2.16
N LEU A 2 -10.21 1.67 -1.81
CA LEU A 2 -10.31 0.59 -0.84
C LEU A 2 -10.59 1.13 0.56
N GLN A 3 -11.59 0.54 1.22
CA GLN A 3 -11.89 0.78 2.62
C GLN A 3 -12.75 -0.35 3.14
N PRO A 4 -12.71 -0.66 4.45
CA PRO A 4 -13.55 -1.72 5.00
C PRO A 4 -15.04 -1.37 4.90
N MET A 5 -15.85 -2.36 4.59
CA MET A 5 -17.32 -2.21 4.60
C MET A 5 -17.84 -2.10 6.03
N ARG A 6 -17.22 -2.82 6.95
CA ARG A 6 -17.55 -2.84 8.37
C ARG A 6 -16.30 -2.82 9.21
N THR A 7 -16.37 -2.13 10.34
CA THR A 7 -15.31 -2.13 11.33
C THR A 7 -15.89 -2.40 12.70
N LYS A 8 -15.14 -3.10 13.55
CA LYS A 8 -15.52 -3.31 14.95
C LYS A 8 -15.52 -1.98 15.71
N PHE A 9 -14.56 -1.11 15.40
CA PHE A 9 -14.46 0.23 15.96
C PHE A 9 -14.33 1.23 14.83
N ARG A 10 -15.07 2.34 14.94
CA ARG A 10 -15.04 3.41 13.96
C ARG A 10 -13.70 4.15 13.94
N LYS A 11 -13.07 4.24 15.11
CA LYS A 11 -11.80 4.93 15.29
C LYS A 11 -10.78 3.99 15.90
N ALA A 12 -9.50 4.22 15.61
CA ALA A 12 -8.41 3.41 16.12
C ALA A 12 -7.30 4.28 16.68
N HIS A 13 -6.50 3.72 17.57
CA HIS A 13 -5.31 4.38 18.07
C HIS A 13 -4.27 4.46 16.96
N LYS A 14 -3.58 5.59 16.87
CA LYS A 14 -2.58 5.83 15.84
C LYS A 14 -1.42 4.84 15.94
N GLY A 15 -0.84 4.68 17.13
CA GLY A 15 0.26 3.75 17.35
C GLY A 15 1.53 4.07 16.57
N ARG A 16 2.55 3.27 16.80
CA ARG A 16 3.82 3.32 16.05
C ARG A 16 4.04 2.00 15.32
N ILE A 17 4.58 2.08 14.11
CA ILE A 17 4.91 0.89 13.34
C ILE A 17 6.30 0.44 13.75
N LYS A 18 6.38 -0.76 14.33
CA LYS A 18 7.65 -1.33 14.82
C LYS A 18 7.91 -2.69 14.19
N GLY A 19 9.19 -3.02 14.10
CA GLY A 19 9.63 -4.34 13.67
C GLY A 19 9.64 -4.51 12.16
N ILE A 20 9.91 -5.74 11.76
CA ILE A 20 10.01 -6.17 10.36
C ILE A 20 8.80 -7.04 10.04
N ALA A 21 8.32 -6.99 8.81
CA ALA A 21 7.20 -7.81 8.40
C ALA A 21 7.52 -9.30 8.52
N THR A 22 6.58 -10.07 9.07
CA THR A 22 6.67 -11.53 9.18
C THR A 22 5.71 -12.24 8.25
N SER A 23 4.71 -11.53 7.73
CA SER A 23 3.76 -12.04 6.75
C SER A 23 3.74 -11.14 5.52
N GLY A 24 3.34 -11.69 4.38
CA GLY A 24 3.32 -10.93 3.13
C GLY A 24 4.70 -10.51 2.65
N ILE A 25 5.73 -11.31 2.93
CA ILE A 25 7.12 -11.00 2.64
C ILE A 25 7.65 -11.66 1.36
N GLY A 26 6.86 -12.54 0.75
CA GLY A 26 7.25 -13.22 -0.48
C GLY A 26 6.18 -13.09 -1.55
N LEU A 27 6.58 -13.29 -2.80
CA LEU A 27 5.66 -13.31 -3.93
C LEU A 27 4.79 -14.56 -3.85
N ALA A 28 3.47 -14.37 -3.86
CA ALA A 28 2.50 -15.47 -3.76
C ALA A 28 1.75 -15.71 -5.07
N PHE A 29 1.45 -14.65 -5.81
CA PHE A 29 0.59 -14.71 -6.98
C PHE A 29 1.33 -14.42 -8.29
N GLY A 30 2.20 -13.41 -8.30
CA GLY A 30 2.84 -12.94 -9.51
C GLY A 30 4.31 -13.29 -9.61
N GLN A 31 4.89 -12.96 -10.75
CA GLN A 31 6.30 -13.18 -11.04
C GLN A 31 7.16 -12.02 -10.51
N PHE A 32 6.59 -10.82 -10.43
CA PHE A 32 7.28 -9.60 -10.03
C PHE A 32 6.53 -8.91 -8.92
N GLY A 33 7.23 -8.13 -8.12
CA GLY A 33 6.60 -7.40 -7.03
C GLY A 33 7.35 -6.17 -6.60
N LEU A 34 6.69 -5.39 -5.74
CA LEU A 34 7.23 -4.20 -5.12
C LEU A 34 7.26 -4.42 -3.61
N LYS A 35 8.45 -4.36 -3.05
CA LYS A 35 8.70 -4.63 -1.63
C LYS A 35 9.02 -3.34 -0.90
N ALA A 36 8.39 -3.14 0.26
CA ALA A 36 8.66 -1.99 1.11
C ALA A 36 10.01 -2.12 1.81
N LEU A 37 10.77 -1.04 1.85
CA LEU A 37 12.05 -0.97 2.55
C LEU A 37 11.98 -0.15 3.83
N GLU A 38 10.91 0.60 4.02
CA GLU A 38 10.72 1.48 5.18
C GLU A 38 9.35 1.26 5.82
N PRO A 39 9.21 1.53 7.14
CA PRO A 39 7.89 1.51 7.77
C PRO A 39 7.15 2.82 7.50
N GLU A 40 5.88 2.72 7.16
CA GLU A 40 5.03 3.90 6.97
C GLU A 40 3.56 3.51 6.92
N ARG A 41 2.70 4.50 7.07
CA ARG A 41 1.28 4.39 6.82
C ARG A 41 1.02 4.78 5.39
N VAL A 42 0.42 3.87 4.62
CA VAL A 42 0.08 4.11 3.22
C VAL A 42 -1.43 4.29 3.12
N THR A 43 -1.86 5.38 2.55
CA THR A 43 -3.29 5.70 2.45
C THR A 43 -3.97 4.96 1.30
N ALA A 44 -5.29 4.80 1.38
CA ALA A 44 -6.08 4.22 0.29
C ALA A 44 -5.89 5.01 -1.01
N ARG A 45 -5.75 6.33 -0.92
CA ARG A 45 -5.52 7.18 -2.09
C ARG A 45 -4.17 6.92 -2.74
N GLN A 46 -3.13 6.71 -1.93
CA GLN A 46 -1.79 6.37 -2.43
C GLN A 46 -1.79 5.01 -3.11
N ILE A 47 -2.46 4.03 -2.52
CA ILE A 47 -2.60 2.69 -3.11
C ILE A 47 -3.31 2.79 -4.47
N GLU A 48 -4.39 3.55 -4.55
CA GLU A 48 -5.15 3.72 -5.80
C GLU A 48 -4.34 4.45 -6.86
N ALA A 49 -3.60 5.50 -6.48
CA ALA A 49 -2.73 6.21 -7.41
C ALA A 49 -1.64 5.31 -7.96
N ALA A 50 -1.02 4.49 -7.11
CA ALA A 50 -0.01 3.52 -7.51
C ALA A 50 -0.59 2.48 -8.48
N ARG A 51 -1.77 1.93 -8.15
CA ARG A 51 -2.45 0.95 -8.99
C ARG A 51 -2.74 1.52 -10.38
N ARG A 52 -3.25 2.74 -10.43
CA ARG A 52 -3.57 3.40 -11.72
C ARG A 52 -2.32 3.62 -12.56
N ALA A 53 -1.23 4.10 -11.97
CA ALA A 53 0.03 4.32 -12.66
C ALA A 53 0.57 3.01 -13.25
N LEU A 54 0.54 1.95 -12.45
CA LEU A 54 1.01 0.62 -12.82
C LEU A 54 0.18 0.05 -13.98
N THR A 55 -1.14 0.06 -13.84
CA THR A 55 -2.06 -0.47 -14.84
C THR A 55 -1.98 0.30 -16.16
N ARG A 56 -1.85 1.62 -16.09
CA ARG A 56 -1.72 2.46 -17.27
C ARG A 56 -0.46 2.11 -18.06
N HIS A 57 0.66 1.93 -17.37
CA HIS A 57 1.92 1.58 -18.04
C HIS A 57 1.83 0.21 -18.71
N MET A 58 1.16 -0.75 -18.08
CA MET A 58 0.99 -2.09 -18.61
C MET A 58 -0.05 -2.17 -19.74
N LYS A 59 -0.77 -1.08 -20.00
CA LYS A 59 -1.81 -1.00 -21.03
C LYS A 59 -2.86 -2.12 -20.91
N ARG A 60 -3.22 -2.44 -19.68
CA ARG A 60 -4.17 -3.52 -19.33
C ARG A 60 -3.70 -4.92 -19.68
N ALA A 61 -2.42 -5.09 -20.04
CA ALA A 61 -1.84 -6.41 -20.22
C ALA A 61 -1.46 -6.98 -18.83
N GLY A 62 -1.50 -8.30 -18.72
CA GLY A 62 -1.10 -8.98 -17.48
C GLY A 62 -2.09 -8.83 -16.37
N ARG A 63 -1.63 -9.16 -15.15
CA ARG A 63 -2.43 -9.15 -13.93
C ARG A 63 -1.72 -8.37 -12.84
N VAL A 64 -2.50 -7.72 -11.98
CA VAL A 64 -2.01 -6.95 -10.85
C VAL A 64 -2.71 -7.42 -9.59
N TRP A 65 -1.96 -7.63 -8.52
CA TRP A 65 -2.51 -7.93 -7.20
C TRP A 65 -2.07 -6.85 -6.22
N ILE A 66 -3.03 -6.32 -5.48
CA ILE A 66 -2.75 -5.41 -4.36
C ILE A 66 -2.64 -6.28 -3.12
N ARG A 67 -1.46 -6.28 -2.48
CA ARG A 67 -1.17 -7.17 -1.35
C ARG A 67 -1.40 -6.52 0.01
N VAL A 68 -1.82 -5.27 0.04
CA VAL A 68 -2.10 -4.54 1.27
C VAL A 68 -3.52 -3.98 1.23
N TYR A 69 -4.12 -3.81 2.41
CA TYR A 69 -5.48 -3.29 2.52
C TYR A 69 -5.53 -2.19 3.57
N PRO A 70 -6.10 -1.02 3.26
CA PRO A 70 -6.18 0.10 4.19
C PRO A 70 -7.33 -0.10 5.17
N ASP A 71 -7.06 -0.77 6.27
CA ASP A 71 -8.06 -1.15 7.27
C ASP A 71 -8.01 -0.31 8.55
N VAL A 72 -7.06 0.61 8.67
CA VAL A 72 -6.91 1.45 9.85
C VAL A 72 -7.45 2.84 9.57
N PRO A 73 -8.47 3.30 10.34
CA PRO A 73 -8.99 4.65 10.18
C PRO A 73 -8.07 5.69 10.84
N VAL A 74 -7.87 6.81 10.17
CA VAL A 74 -7.12 7.93 10.71
C VAL A 74 -8.05 9.14 10.81
N SER A 75 -8.14 9.71 11.99
CA SER A 75 -8.97 10.87 12.27
C SER A 75 -8.14 12.15 12.13
N LYS A 76 -8.78 13.19 11.61
CA LYS A 76 -8.17 14.50 11.49
C LYS A 76 -9.18 15.57 11.91
N LYS A 77 -8.78 16.46 12.80
CA LYS A 77 -9.63 17.57 13.19
C LYS A 77 -9.44 18.74 12.24
N PRO A 78 -10.53 19.46 11.89
CA PRO A 78 -10.39 20.71 11.16
C PRO A 78 -9.55 21.71 11.95
N LEU A 79 -8.84 22.61 11.26
CA LEU A 79 -8.01 23.63 11.90
C LEU A 79 -8.82 24.54 12.84
N GLU A 80 -10.10 24.70 12.59
CA GLU A 80 -11.01 25.58 13.33
C GLU A 80 -11.51 24.95 14.63
N VAL A 81 -11.31 23.65 14.84
CA VAL A 81 -11.80 22.94 16.01
C VAL A 81 -10.77 23.04 17.13
N ARG A 82 -11.24 23.42 18.33
CA ARG A 82 -10.38 23.52 19.52
C ARG A 82 -9.78 22.16 19.86
N MET A 83 -8.50 22.17 20.25
CA MET A 83 -7.84 20.98 20.77
C MET A 83 -8.53 20.52 22.05
N GLY A 84 -8.65 19.21 22.22
CA GLY A 84 -9.26 18.64 23.42
C GLY A 84 -10.76 18.39 23.34
N SER A 85 -11.43 18.79 22.26
CA SER A 85 -12.87 18.53 22.10
C SER A 85 -13.20 17.12 21.65
N GLY A 86 -12.27 16.16 21.82
CA GLY A 86 -12.43 14.78 21.44
C GLY A 86 -11.76 14.45 20.10
N LYS A 87 -11.72 13.16 19.77
CA LYS A 87 -11.12 12.68 18.54
C LYS A 87 -12.02 13.03 17.35
N GLY A 88 -11.42 13.53 16.27
CA GLY A 88 -12.16 13.85 15.05
C GLY A 88 -12.77 12.62 14.38
N ALA A 89 -13.63 12.84 13.38
CA ALA A 89 -14.20 11.76 12.59
C ALA A 89 -13.11 11.08 11.74
N PRO A 90 -13.27 9.78 11.42
CA PRO A 90 -12.34 9.13 10.49
C PRO A 90 -12.37 9.82 9.12
N GLU A 91 -11.21 10.24 8.64
CA GLU A 91 -11.08 10.95 7.37
C GLU A 91 -10.34 10.12 6.33
N LEU A 92 -9.37 9.32 6.77
CA LEU A 92 -8.53 8.51 5.89
C LEU A 92 -8.54 7.05 6.35
N TRP A 93 -8.33 6.19 5.40
CA TRP A 93 -8.04 4.78 5.65
C TRP A 93 -6.61 4.50 5.22
N VAL A 94 -5.85 3.84 6.09
CA VAL A 94 -4.44 3.54 5.85
C VAL A 94 -4.13 2.10 6.16
N THR A 95 -3.05 1.60 5.58
CA THR A 95 -2.44 0.34 6.00
C THR A 95 -1.10 0.64 6.66
N ARG A 96 -0.78 -0.09 7.72
CA ARG A 96 0.52 0.01 8.38
C ARG A 96 1.48 -0.95 7.71
N VAL A 97 2.47 -0.41 7.02
CA VAL A 97 3.43 -1.19 6.26
C VAL A 97 4.73 -1.30 7.05
N LYS A 98 5.23 -2.52 7.19
CA LYS A 98 6.54 -2.79 7.80
C LYS A 98 7.55 -3.08 6.72
N PRO A 99 8.86 -2.81 6.96
CA PRO A 99 9.89 -3.19 5.99
C PRO A 99 9.81 -4.68 5.66
N GLY A 100 9.92 -5.02 4.39
CA GLY A 100 9.84 -6.39 3.91
C GLY A 100 8.48 -6.78 3.34
N ARG A 101 7.44 -5.99 3.56
CA ARG A 101 6.10 -6.30 3.07
C ARG A 101 6.01 -6.10 1.57
N ILE A 102 5.39 -7.06 0.87
CA ILE A 102 5.06 -6.93 -0.54
C ILE A 102 3.80 -6.06 -0.66
N LEU A 103 3.87 -5.04 -1.49
CA LEU A 103 2.78 -4.09 -1.70
C LEU A 103 1.95 -4.42 -2.92
N PHE A 104 2.60 -4.74 -4.03
CA PHE A 104 1.96 -5.10 -5.29
C PHE A 104 2.68 -6.28 -5.92
N GLU A 105 1.93 -7.08 -6.68
CA GLU A 105 2.49 -8.15 -7.51
C GLU A 105 1.98 -7.99 -8.93
N VAL A 106 2.78 -8.39 -9.89
CA VAL A 106 2.47 -8.28 -11.32
C VAL A 106 2.87 -9.57 -12.01
N ASP A 107 2.09 -9.98 -13.01
CA ASP A 107 2.40 -11.13 -13.85
C ASP A 107 1.88 -10.89 -15.27
N GLY A 108 2.34 -11.71 -16.21
CA GLY A 108 1.86 -11.68 -17.59
C GLY A 108 2.47 -10.59 -18.47
N VAL A 109 3.56 -9.96 -18.03
CA VAL A 109 4.31 -8.97 -18.82
C VAL A 109 5.80 -9.27 -18.74
N SER A 110 6.58 -8.64 -19.64
CA SER A 110 8.03 -8.80 -19.63
C SER A 110 8.64 -8.15 -18.38
N VAL A 111 9.86 -8.57 -18.05
CA VAL A 111 10.60 -8.01 -16.91
C VAL A 111 10.80 -6.51 -17.04
N ALA A 112 11.09 -6.03 -18.24
CA ALA A 112 11.30 -4.60 -18.49
C ALA A 112 10.03 -3.80 -18.24
N VAL A 113 8.89 -4.27 -18.76
CA VAL A 113 7.59 -3.62 -18.58
C VAL A 113 7.19 -3.64 -17.10
N ALA A 114 7.37 -4.78 -16.42
CA ALA A 114 7.03 -4.92 -15.00
C ALA A 114 7.86 -3.96 -14.15
N ARG A 115 9.18 -3.89 -14.40
CA ARG A 115 10.07 -2.99 -13.65
C ARG A 115 9.65 -1.53 -13.81
N GLU A 116 9.42 -1.10 -15.02
CA GLU A 116 9.00 0.29 -15.28
C GLU A 116 7.65 0.59 -14.64
N ALA A 117 6.69 -0.32 -14.77
CA ALA A 117 5.35 -0.16 -14.19
C ALA A 117 5.42 -0.03 -12.66
N LEU A 118 6.18 -0.92 -12.01
CA LEU A 118 6.32 -0.90 -10.55
C LEU A 118 7.11 0.32 -10.07
N GLU A 119 8.08 0.81 -10.83
CA GLU A 119 8.79 2.05 -10.51
C GLU A 119 7.85 3.26 -10.58
N LEU A 120 6.96 3.31 -11.56
CA LEU A 120 5.95 4.37 -11.66
C LEU A 120 4.96 4.30 -10.48
N ALA A 121 4.57 3.10 -10.09
CA ALA A 121 3.73 2.90 -8.92
C ALA A 121 4.44 3.37 -7.64
N ALA A 122 5.72 3.02 -7.50
CA ALA A 122 6.52 3.40 -6.34
C ALA A 122 6.60 4.93 -6.16
N ALA A 123 6.62 5.67 -7.25
CA ALA A 123 6.66 7.13 -7.20
C ALA A 123 5.41 7.75 -6.55
N LYS A 124 4.31 6.99 -6.46
CA LYS A 124 3.07 7.43 -5.82
C LYS A 124 3.00 7.07 -4.34
N LEU A 125 3.99 6.33 -3.85
CA LEU A 125 4.02 5.85 -2.47
C LEU A 125 4.97 6.70 -1.63
N PRO A 126 4.74 6.81 -0.30
CA PRO A 126 5.54 7.66 0.58
C PRO A 126 6.81 6.99 1.10
N ILE A 127 7.14 5.79 0.63
CA ILE A 127 8.23 4.99 1.17
C ILE A 127 9.18 4.53 0.07
N LYS A 128 10.40 4.20 0.46
CA LYS A 128 11.34 3.53 -0.42
C LYS A 128 10.91 2.09 -0.65
N THR A 129 11.03 1.65 -1.87
CA THR A 129 10.60 0.32 -2.30
C THR A 129 11.69 -0.32 -3.15
N ARG A 130 11.54 -1.63 -3.36
CA ARG A 130 12.46 -2.40 -4.20
C ARG A 130 11.66 -3.29 -5.13
N PHE A 131 12.05 -3.29 -6.40
CA PHE A 131 11.55 -4.26 -7.37
C PHE A 131 12.13 -5.63 -7.04
N ILE A 132 11.28 -6.64 -7.00
CA ILE A 132 11.71 -8.02 -6.80
C ILE A 132 11.12 -8.92 -7.86
N GLU A 133 11.82 -10.01 -8.11
CA GLU A 133 11.46 -11.00 -9.11
C GLU A 133 11.48 -12.38 -8.48
N ARG A 134 10.54 -13.24 -8.87
CA ARG A 134 10.53 -14.62 -8.40
C ARG A 134 11.73 -15.37 -8.97
N ILE A 135 12.48 -16.01 -8.09
CA ILE A 135 13.59 -16.83 -8.50
C ILE A 135 13.05 -18.17 -9.02
N ALA A 136 13.42 -18.52 -10.24
CA ALA A 136 13.08 -19.83 -10.79
C ALA A 136 13.95 -20.90 -10.11
N GLU A 137 13.30 -21.92 -9.60
CA GLU A 137 14.00 -23.09 -9.04
C GLU A 137 14.14 -24.17 -10.09
#